data_e9545eb3b5dbe46d99fdb3d82aeb4cc1
#
_entry.id   e9545eb3b5dbe46d99fdb3d82aeb4cc1
#
_cell.length_a   1.000
_cell.length_b   1.000
_cell.length_c   1.000
_cell.angle_alpha   90.00
_cell.angle_beta   90.00
_cell.angle_gamma   90.00
#
_symmetry.space_group_name_H-M   'P 1'
#
loop_
_entity.id
_entity.type
_entity.pdbx_description
1 polymer ?
#
loop_
_entity_poly.entity_id
_entity_poly.type
_entity_poly.pdbx_seq_one_letter_code
_entity_poly.pdbx_strand_id
1 'polypeptide(L)'
;MSAWAYRLLVTSPARPPVTVLQMVTVTGTAQKSAWDRGVLPPVEQVRPGLWSVPVPIPINPLRYVLVYALELSGGGVGLVDAGWDTEEAWDALTDGLAVFGAAPGDVRAVVVTHVHPDHYGLADRVRRCSGAWVGLHPADAALLHGGDAHVERLISALHDLLVVSGAPAQTLPDAGEASAQARAFSSMAQPDVLLHDAQMLDLPGWDLRTVWTPGHSPGHLCLYSDHRRLLLSGDHVLPRITPNISFHSQEVPNPLGDYLDSLARMRSLAPDEVLPGHEYRFSDLASRVAEIERHHAARLAELEETLGRRPGSTAWQITATLEWSRRWEELTPFLRRAAGAETLTHLALLERLGRVRREPDVPARFYLDDEGSSRSPAATLPGASPGAPGWPAG
;
A
#
# COMPACT_ATOMS: atom_id res chain seq x y z
N MET A 1 -0.04 7.26 7.42
CA MET A 1 1.31 6.77 7.79
C MET A 1 2.30 7.43 6.86
N SER A 2 3.31 8.10 7.39
CA SER A 2 4.19 8.88 6.54
C SER A 2 5.10 7.97 5.71
N ALA A 3 5.37 8.43 4.55
CA ALA A 3 6.25 7.90 3.51
C ALA A 3 7.65 7.40 3.96
N TRP A 4 8.02 7.57 5.20
CA TRP A 4 9.28 7.12 5.78
C TRP A 4 9.35 5.62 6.05
N ALA A 5 8.22 4.94 6.19
CA ALA A 5 8.16 3.50 6.46
C ALA A 5 8.79 2.66 5.34
N TYR A 6 8.68 3.11 4.11
CA TYR A 6 9.15 2.39 2.93
C TYR A 6 10.68 2.29 2.77
N ARG A 7 11.44 3.16 3.44
CA ARG A 7 12.92 3.12 3.32
C ARG A 7 13.55 1.86 3.92
N LEU A 8 12.83 1.14 4.76
CA LEU A 8 13.27 -0.12 5.37
C LEU A 8 13.45 -1.25 4.35
N LEU A 9 12.65 -1.23 3.30
CA LEU A 9 12.58 -2.33 2.33
C LEU A 9 13.49 -2.13 1.11
N VAL A 10 14.11 -0.95 0.93
CA VAL A 10 14.64 -0.51 -0.36
C VAL A 10 16.15 -0.53 -0.52
N THR A 11 16.95 -0.60 0.54
CA THR A 11 18.42 -0.49 0.38
C THR A 11 19.18 -1.49 1.21
N SER A 12 19.63 -2.58 0.59
CA SER A 12 20.82 -3.32 1.02
C SER A 12 21.72 -3.59 -0.19
N PRO A 13 23.00 -3.19 -0.16
CA PRO A 13 23.98 -3.77 -1.04
C PRO A 13 24.52 -5.06 -0.40
N ALA A 14 24.51 -6.15 -1.17
CA ALA A 14 25.30 -7.35 -1.06
C ALA A 14 24.98 -8.35 0.08
N ARG A 15 24.19 -9.35 -0.29
CA ARG A 15 24.41 -10.75 0.13
C ARG A 15 24.29 -11.70 -1.07
N PRO A 16 25.04 -12.83 -1.04
CA PRO A 16 25.10 -13.78 -2.15
C PRO A 16 23.80 -14.55 -2.34
N PRO A 17 23.65 -15.27 -3.44
CA PRO A 17 22.41 -15.52 -4.10
C PRO A 17 21.55 -16.52 -3.34
N VAL A 18 20.49 -16.03 -2.75
CA VAL A 18 19.27 -16.80 -2.68
C VAL A 18 18.73 -16.79 -4.10
N THR A 19 18.62 -17.96 -4.69
CA THR A 19 18.04 -18.33 -5.99
C THR A 19 17.67 -17.14 -6.88
N VAL A 20 18.20 -17.11 -8.12
CA VAL A 20 17.87 -16.08 -9.13
C VAL A 20 16.40 -15.73 -9.04
N LEU A 21 16.10 -14.64 -8.33
CA LEU A 21 14.79 -14.04 -8.30
C LEU A 21 14.47 -13.66 -9.74
N GLN A 22 13.42 -14.21 -10.27
CA GLN A 22 12.95 -13.87 -11.60
C GLN A 22 12.49 -12.41 -11.51
N MET A 23 13.38 -11.49 -11.84
CA MET A 23 13.09 -10.06 -11.82
C MET A 23 11.94 -9.80 -12.79
N VAL A 24 10.98 -8.97 -12.35
CA VAL A 24 9.93 -8.49 -13.25
C VAL A 24 10.53 -7.92 -14.54
N THR A 25 9.86 -8.09 -15.64
CA THR A 25 10.29 -7.44 -16.89
C THR A 25 9.89 -5.96 -16.84
N VAL A 26 10.87 -5.08 -16.87
CA VAL A 26 10.66 -3.62 -16.84
C VAL A 26 10.09 -3.17 -18.19
N THR A 27 8.93 -2.52 -18.16
CA THR A 27 8.31 -1.88 -19.33
C THR A 27 8.51 -0.36 -19.31
N GLY A 28 8.49 0.25 -18.12
CA GLY A 28 8.80 1.67 -17.90
C GLY A 28 10.31 1.93 -17.81
N THR A 29 11.04 1.78 -18.91
CA THR A 29 12.52 1.87 -18.90
C THR A 29 13.03 3.26 -18.52
N ALA A 30 12.35 4.33 -18.94
CA ALA A 30 12.69 5.71 -18.56
C ALA A 30 12.45 5.93 -17.05
N GLN A 31 11.35 5.41 -16.50
CA GLN A 31 11.04 5.44 -15.07
C GLN A 31 12.09 4.67 -14.27
N LYS A 32 12.46 3.47 -14.71
CA LYS A 32 13.50 2.66 -14.06
C LYS A 32 14.87 3.37 -14.05
N SER A 33 15.24 3.96 -15.18
CA SER A 33 16.48 4.73 -15.29
C SER A 33 16.48 5.96 -14.37
N ALA A 34 15.35 6.66 -14.26
CA ALA A 34 15.19 7.79 -13.35
C ALA A 34 15.25 7.35 -11.89
N TRP A 35 14.59 6.24 -11.57
CA TRP A 35 14.63 5.63 -10.24
C TRP A 35 16.06 5.31 -9.81
N ASP A 36 16.86 4.67 -10.67
CA ASP A 36 18.24 4.31 -10.36
C ASP A 36 19.15 5.53 -10.14
N ARG A 37 18.89 6.62 -10.87
CA ARG A 37 19.62 7.88 -10.73
C ARG A 37 19.11 8.76 -9.57
N GLY A 38 18.00 8.42 -8.95
CA GLY A 38 17.44 9.22 -7.86
C GLY A 38 16.78 10.52 -8.30
N VAL A 39 16.28 10.59 -9.54
CA VAL A 39 15.61 11.76 -10.12
C VAL A 39 14.16 11.48 -10.48
N LEU A 40 13.36 12.53 -10.69
CA LEU A 40 12.00 12.41 -11.19
C LEU A 40 12.01 11.89 -12.64
N PRO A 41 11.19 10.88 -12.99
CA PRO A 41 11.07 10.43 -14.37
C PRO A 41 10.36 11.47 -15.26
N PRO A 42 10.53 11.38 -16.60
CA PRO A 42 9.72 12.22 -17.49
C PRO A 42 8.25 11.81 -17.49
N VAL A 43 7.38 12.74 -17.88
CA VAL A 43 6.01 12.41 -18.29
C VAL A 43 6.09 11.53 -19.54
N GLU A 44 5.33 10.44 -19.55
CA GLU A 44 5.42 9.43 -20.62
C GLU A 44 4.03 9.00 -21.10
N GLN A 45 3.84 8.97 -22.43
CA GLN A 45 2.66 8.33 -22.99
C GLN A 45 2.82 6.80 -22.94
N VAL A 46 2.07 6.17 -22.08
CA VAL A 46 2.11 4.70 -21.86
C VAL A 46 1.42 3.97 -23.00
N ARG A 47 0.27 4.47 -23.42
CA ARG A 47 -0.57 4.00 -24.53
C ARG A 47 -1.28 5.21 -25.14
N PRO A 48 -1.86 5.12 -26.33
CA PRO A 48 -2.69 6.19 -26.86
C PRO A 48 -3.76 6.63 -25.86
N GLY A 49 -3.71 7.90 -25.46
CA GLY A 49 -4.61 8.50 -24.47
C GLY A 49 -4.33 8.14 -23.00
N LEU A 50 -3.28 7.40 -22.68
CA LEU A 50 -2.86 7.08 -21.32
C LEU A 50 -1.46 7.63 -21.04
N TRP A 51 -1.35 8.48 -20.02
CA TRP A 51 -0.13 9.15 -19.63
C TRP A 51 0.27 8.79 -18.20
N SER A 52 1.55 8.67 -17.96
CA SER A 52 2.13 8.58 -16.62
C SER A 52 2.76 9.92 -16.26
N VAL A 53 2.24 10.56 -15.22
CA VAL A 53 2.67 11.86 -14.72
C VAL A 53 3.30 11.66 -13.35
N PRO A 54 4.63 11.78 -13.21
CA PRO A 54 5.28 11.64 -11.92
C PRO A 54 5.09 12.92 -11.08
N VAL A 55 4.57 12.74 -9.88
CA VAL A 55 4.32 13.82 -8.91
C VAL A 55 5.21 13.61 -7.70
N PRO A 56 6.06 14.59 -7.31
CA PRO A 56 7.00 14.40 -6.22
C PRO A 56 6.32 14.26 -4.87
N ILE A 57 6.94 13.48 -3.98
CA ILE A 57 6.53 13.31 -2.60
C ILE A 57 7.60 13.94 -1.70
N PRO A 58 7.23 14.87 -0.81
CA PRO A 58 8.20 15.58 0.02
C PRO A 58 8.90 14.63 1.01
N ILE A 59 10.23 14.73 1.09
CA ILE A 59 11.08 14.04 2.09
C ILE A 59 10.77 12.53 2.19
N ASN A 60 10.57 11.88 1.04
CA ASN A 60 10.15 10.48 0.98
C ASN A 60 11.12 9.64 0.14
N PRO A 61 11.50 8.43 0.61
CA PRO A 61 12.33 7.53 -0.17
C PRO A 61 11.67 7.01 -1.45
N LEU A 62 10.33 7.03 -1.55
CA LEU A 62 9.60 6.74 -2.79
C LEU A 62 9.73 7.86 -3.82
N ARG A 63 10.05 9.08 -3.36
CA ARG A 63 10.36 10.27 -4.16
C ARG A 63 9.20 10.83 -4.96
N TYR A 64 8.37 9.98 -5.57
CA TYR A 64 7.23 10.36 -6.40
C TYR A 64 6.15 9.28 -6.40
N VAL A 65 4.94 9.71 -6.67
CA VAL A 65 3.85 8.85 -7.11
C VAL A 65 3.66 8.98 -8.61
N LEU A 66 3.26 7.92 -9.26
CA LEU A 66 2.88 7.91 -10.68
C LEU A 66 1.37 8.11 -10.78
N VAL A 67 0.96 9.35 -11.04
CA VAL A 67 -0.42 9.67 -11.39
C VAL A 67 -0.65 9.26 -12.85
N TYR A 68 -1.74 8.53 -13.10
CA TYR A 68 -2.08 8.15 -14.47
C TYR A 68 -3.22 9.02 -14.99
N ALA A 69 -2.98 9.69 -16.12
CA ALA A 69 -3.97 10.54 -16.78
C ALA A 69 -4.53 9.84 -18.02
N LEU A 70 -5.84 9.85 -18.13
CA LEU A 70 -6.66 9.16 -19.15
C LEU A 70 -7.40 10.20 -19.99
N GLU A 71 -7.07 10.34 -21.26
CA GLU A 71 -7.84 11.18 -22.19
C GLU A 71 -9.22 10.56 -22.39
N LEU A 72 -10.29 11.32 -22.12
CA LEU A 72 -11.66 10.82 -22.19
C LEU A 72 -12.27 11.03 -23.57
N SER A 73 -13.05 10.07 -24.05
CA SER A 73 -13.85 10.24 -25.26
C SER A 73 -14.88 11.36 -25.04
N GLY A 74 -14.84 12.39 -25.86
CA GLY A 74 -15.68 13.58 -25.70
C GLY A 74 -14.98 14.75 -25.01
N GLY A 75 -13.71 14.58 -24.67
CA GLY A 75 -12.84 15.63 -24.11
C GLY A 75 -12.75 15.61 -22.60
N GLY A 76 -11.65 16.16 -22.09
CA GLY A 76 -11.27 16.16 -20.68
C GLY A 76 -10.41 14.96 -20.31
N VAL A 77 -10.04 14.88 -19.04
CA VAL A 77 -9.09 13.93 -18.48
C VAL A 77 -9.67 13.24 -17.23
N GLY A 78 -9.52 11.94 -17.11
CA GLY A 78 -9.65 11.21 -15.87
C GLY A 78 -8.28 11.04 -15.22
N LEU A 79 -8.17 11.18 -13.91
CA LEU A 79 -6.94 10.89 -13.17
C LEU A 79 -7.13 9.61 -12.34
N VAL A 80 -6.08 8.82 -12.26
CA VAL A 80 -5.93 7.76 -11.25
C VAL A 80 -4.84 8.21 -10.29
N ASP A 81 -5.23 8.43 -9.03
CA ASP A 81 -4.48 9.15 -7.99
C ASP A 81 -4.25 10.64 -8.33
N ALA A 82 -3.74 11.40 -7.36
CA ALA A 82 -3.60 12.85 -7.51
C ALA A 82 -2.25 13.41 -7.03
N GLY A 83 -1.58 12.73 -6.10
CA GLY A 83 -0.34 13.22 -5.51
C GLY A 83 -0.52 13.84 -4.13
N TRP A 84 0.60 14.18 -3.48
CA TRP A 84 0.65 14.81 -2.18
C TRP A 84 0.26 16.29 -2.27
N ASP A 85 -0.47 16.84 -1.31
CA ASP A 85 -0.88 18.26 -1.32
C ASP A 85 0.29 19.17 -0.89
N THR A 86 1.14 19.51 -1.87
CA THR A 86 2.17 20.54 -1.78
C THR A 86 2.20 21.37 -3.06
N GLU A 87 2.77 22.57 -3.00
CA GLU A 87 2.92 23.42 -4.22
C GLU A 87 3.81 22.73 -5.26
N GLU A 88 4.91 22.10 -4.85
CA GLU A 88 5.80 21.36 -5.75
C GLU A 88 5.07 20.22 -6.48
N ALA A 89 4.24 19.48 -5.77
CA ALA A 89 3.44 18.40 -6.35
C ALA A 89 2.35 18.94 -7.28
N TRP A 90 1.71 20.06 -6.91
CA TRP A 90 0.73 20.72 -7.76
C TRP A 90 1.32 21.25 -9.05
N ASP A 91 2.47 21.90 -8.99
CA ASP A 91 3.19 22.41 -10.16
C ASP A 91 3.58 21.23 -11.06
N ALA A 92 4.13 20.16 -10.50
CA ALA A 92 4.50 18.97 -11.27
C ALA A 92 3.27 18.30 -11.95
N LEU A 93 2.13 18.20 -11.27
CA LEU A 93 0.90 17.70 -11.88
C LEU A 93 0.42 18.61 -13.02
N THR A 94 0.42 19.92 -12.79
CA THR A 94 -0.01 20.93 -13.79
C THR A 94 0.87 20.91 -15.02
N ASP A 95 2.19 20.94 -14.83
CA ASP A 95 3.17 20.87 -15.91
C ASP A 95 3.08 19.53 -16.66
N GLY A 96 2.83 18.46 -15.91
CA GLY A 96 2.67 17.12 -16.47
C GLY A 96 1.44 17.00 -17.37
N LEU A 97 0.31 17.58 -16.99
CA LEU A 97 -0.89 17.65 -17.82
C LEU A 97 -0.66 18.51 -19.07
N ALA A 98 0.09 19.61 -18.93
CA ALA A 98 0.39 20.51 -20.06
C ALA A 98 1.23 19.82 -21.16
N VAL A 99 1.98 18.76 -20.87
CA VAL A 99 2.77 17.99 -21.85
C VAL A 99 1.89 17.45 -22.98
N PHE A 100 0.64 17.10 -22.68
CA PHE A 100 -0.31 16.61 -23.69
C PHE A 100 -1.50 17.56 -23.91
N GLY A 101 -1.34 18.84 -23.56
CA GLY A 101 -2.28 19.90 -23.88
C GLY A 101 -3.49 19.97 -22.94
N ALA A 102 -3.42 19.37 -21.76
CA ALA A 102 -4.44 19.46 -20.73
C ALA A 102 -4.02 20.36 -19.56
N ALA A 103 -4.97 20.75 -18.74
CA ALA A 103 -4.77 21.52 -17.52
C ALA A 103 -5.61 20.93 -16.38
N PRO A 104 -5.35 21.28 -15.11
CA PRO A 104 -6.17 20.83 -13.98
C PRO A 104 -7.67 21.12 -14.14
N GLY A 105 -8.05 22.19 -14.83
CA GLY A 105 -9.45 22.53 -15.15
C GLY A 105 -10.13 21.60 -16.16
N ASP A 106 -9.36 20.78 -16.87
CA ASP A 106 -9.89 19.80 -17.84
C ASP A 106 -10.21 18.44 -17.20
N VAL A 107 -9.82 18.23 -15.93
CA VAL A 107 -10.09 17.00 -15.22
C VAL A 107 -11.59 16.83 -14.97
N ARG A 108 -12.12 15.64 -15.23
CA ARG A 108 -13.54 15.29 -15.04
C ARG A 108 -13.76 14.29 -13.92
N ALA A 109 -12.74 13.50 -13.61
CA ALA A 109 -12.78 12.46 -12.62
C ALA A 109 -11.42 12.30 -11.95
N VAL A 110 -11.41 12.03 -10.64
CA VAL A 110 -10.24 11.56 -9.89
C VAL A 110 -10.63 10.26 -9.21
N VAL A 111 -10.13 9.14 -9.74
CA VAL A 111 -10.30 7.82 -9.13
C VAL A 111 -9.09 7.56 -8.25
N VAL A 112 -9.29 7.44 -6.96
CA VAL A 112 -8.18 7.25 -6.03
C VAL A 112 -8.07 5.79 -5.62
N THR A 113 -6.85 5.23 -5.75
CA THR A 113 -6.60 3.83 -5.41
C THR A 113 -6.77 3.58 -3.92
N HIS A 114 -6.32 4.53 -3.07
CA HIS A 114 -6.43 4.42 -1.63
C HIS A 114 -6.17 5.76 -0.92
N VAL A 115 -6.49 5.81 0.37
CA VAL A 115 -6.57 7.05 1.17
C VAL A 115 -5.23 7.69 1.56
N HIS A 116 -4.08 7.12 1.21
CA HIS A 116 -2.79 7.69 1.63
C HIS A 116 -2.56 9.07 1.00
N PRO A 117 -1.87 9.99 1.74
CA PRO A 117 -1.72 11.39 1.32
C PRO A 117 -1.03 11.59 -0.03
N ASP A 118 -0.14 10.69 -0.42
CA ASP A 118 0.56 10.73 -1.70
C ASP A 118 -0.28 10.25 -2.89
N HIS A 119 -1.45 9.69 -2.63
CA HIS A 119 -2.44 9.31 -3.64
C HIS A 119 -3.66 10.23 -3.63
N TYR A 120 -4.14 10.60 -2.44
CA TYR A 120 -5.38 11.38 -2.29
C TYR A 120 -5.17 12.89 -2.14
N GLY A 121 -3.99 13.34 -1.72
CA GLY A 121 -3.75 14.70 -1.21
C GLY A 121 -4.27 15.81 -2.10
N LEU A 122 -3.89 15.84 -3.39
CA LEU A 122 -4.30 16.87 -4.34
C LEU A 122 -5.73 16.71 -4.88
N ALA A 123 -6.45 15.62 -4.57
CA ALA A 123 -7.77 15.35 -5.15
C ALA A 123 -8.77 16.50 -4.94
N ASP A 124 -8.79 17.09 -3.74
CA ASP A 124 -9.69 18.23 -3.46
C ASP A 124 -9.27 19.50 -4.21
N ARG A 125 -7.98 19.74 -4.35
CA ARG A 125 -7.47 20.90 -5.11
C ARG A 125 -7.84 20.78 -6.60
N VAL A 126 -7.70 19.58 -7.17
CA VAL A 126 -8.17 19.28 -8.55
C VAL A 126 -9.66 19.50 -8.67
N ARG A 127 -10.46 18.92 -7.74
CA ARG A 127 -11.93 19.07 -7.71
C ARG A 127 -12.36 20.55 -7.68
N ARG A 128 -11.73 21.36 -6.85
CA ARG A 128 -12.04 22.82 -6.77
C ARG A 128 -11.72 23.55 -8.06
N CYS A 129 -10.68 23.13 -8.80
CA CYS A 129 -10.33 23.76 -10.07
C CYS A 129 -11.24 23.37 -11.24
N SER A 130 -11.73 22.13 -11.24
CA SER A 130 -12.34 21.52 -12.43
C SER A 130 -13.82 21.16 -12.28
N GLY A 131 -14.29 20.98 -11.04
CA GLY A 131 -15.58 20.35 -10.76
C GLY A 131 -15.57 18.84 -10.96
N ALA A 132 -14.39 18.20 -11.06
CA ALA A 132 -14.24 16.75 -11.15
C ALA A 132 -14.87 16.05 -9.96
N TRP A 133 -15.50 14.89 -10.18
CA TRP A 133 -15.87 14.01 -9.09
C TRP A 133 -14.65 13.25 -8.57
N VAL A 134 -14.62 12.99 -7.25
CA VAL A 134 -13.58 12.20 -6.59
C VAL A 134 -14.18 10.89 -6.10
N GLY A 135 -13.60 9.78 -6.51
CA GLY A 135 -14.05 8.44 -6.13
C GLY A 135 -13.04 7.71 -5.26
N LEU A 136 -13.54 7.03 -4.20
CA LEU A 136 -12.76 6.26 -3.25
C LEU A 136 -13.60 5.09 -2.73
N HIS A 137 -12.94 4.01 -2.29
CA HIS A 137 -13.66 2.89 -1.66
C HIS A 137 -14.26 3.28 -0.29
N PRO A 138 -15.47 2.78 0.07
CA PRO A 138 -16.12 3.13 1.33
C PRO A 138 -15.26 2.91 2.58
N ALA A 139 -14.49 1.82 2.64
CA ALA A 139 -13.65 1.51 3.80
C ALA A 139 -12.52 2.53 4.01
N ASP A 140 -11.97 3.10 2.94
CA ASP A 140 -10.99 4.17 3.02
C ASP A 140 -11.65 5.54 3.25
N ALA A 141 -12.83 5.78 2.66
CA ALA A 141 -13.60 6.98 2.91
C ALA A 141 -13.99 7.11 4.38
N ALA A 142 -14.26 5.99 5.07
CA ALA A 142 -14.54 5.98 6.50
C ALA A 142 -13.38 6.53 7.36
N LEU A 143 -12.12 6.39 6.89
CA LEU A 143 -10.94 6.92 7.58
C LEU A 143 -10.83 8.45 7.50
N LEU A 144 -11.57 9.09 6.59
CA LEU A 144 -11.60 10.54 6.43
C LEU A 144 -12.68 11.22 7.31
N HIS A 145 -13.55 10.45 7.96
CA HIS A 145 -14.64 10.99 8.75
C HIS A 145 -14.20 11.31 10.18
N GLY A 146 -14.66 12.46 10.71
CA GLY A 146 -14.68 12.71 12.14
C GLY A 146 -13.82 13.86 12.68
N GLY A 147 -13.14 14.63 11.83
CA GLY A 147 -12.40 15.82 12.27
C GLY A 147 -11.40 15.56 13.41
N ASP A 148 -11.22 16.52 14.32
CA ASP A 148 -10.24 16.44 15.42
C ASP A 148 -10.45 15.23 16.35
N ALA A 149 -11.69 14.85 16.61
CA ALA A 149 -11.99 13.66 17.43
C ALA A 149 -11.56 12.34 16.77
N HIS A 150 -11.54 12.28 15.44
CA HIS A 150 -11.01 11.12 14.73
C HIS A 150 -9.47 11.09 14.79
N VAL A 151 -8.85 12.25 14.65
CA VAL A 151 -7.39 12.44 14.81
C VAL A 151 -6.95 11.96 16.19
N GLU A 152 -7.63 12.38 17.25
CA GLU A 152 -7.33 11.96 18.63
C GLU A 152 -7.46 10.44 18.80
N ARG A 153 -8.48 9.83 18.21
CA ARG A 153 -8.64 8.37 18.23
C ARG A 153 -7.50 7.64 17.49
N LEU A 154 -7.08 8.14 16.34
CA LEU A 154 -5.94 7.54 15.60
C LEU A 154 -4.64 7.64 16.38
N ILE A 155 -4.37 8.78 17.02
CA ILE A 155 -3.21 8.98 17.89
C ILE A 155 -3.26 8.01 19.06
N SER A 156 -4.40 7.91 19.75
CA SER A 156 -4.58 6.98 20.87
C SER A 156 -4.40 5.54 20.44
N ALA A 157 -4.99 5.12 19.33
CA ALA A 157 -4.86 3.75 18.81
C ALA A 157 -3.40 3.40 18.44
N LEU A 158 -2.66 4.33 17.84
CA LEU A 158 -1.24 4.14 17.57
C LEU A 158 -0.42 4.03 18.86
N HIS A 159 -0.71 4.88 19.84
CA HIS A 159 -0.05 4.82 21.15
C HIS A 159 -0.32 3.47 21.82
N ASP A 160 -1.58 3.04 21.90
CA ASP A 160 -1.97 1.78 22.53
C ASP A 160 -1.32 0.58 21.83
N LEU A 161 -1.26 0.59 20.50
CA LEU A 161 -0.58 -0.43 19.70
C LEU A 161 0.91 -0.55 20.07
N LEU A 162 1.59 0.59 20.21
CA LEU A 162 3.01 0.63 20.59
C LEU A 162 3.23 0.15 22.03
N VAL A 163 2.36 0.56 22.96
CA VAL A 163 2.41 0.11 24.35
C VAL A 163 2.20 -1.40 24.44
N VAL A 164 1.18 -1.92 23.78
CA VAL A 164 0.91 -3.37 23.73
C VAL A 164 2.05 -4.14 23.06
N SER A 165 2.72 -3.54 22.06
CA SER A 165 3.88 -4.15 21.40
C SER A 165 5.12 -4.25 22.30
N GLY A 166 5.18 -3.50 23.40
CA GLY A 166 6.35 -3.38 24.27
C GLY A 166 7.40 -2.39 23.77
N ALA A 167 6.99 -1.42 22.95
CA ALA A 167 7.87 -0.35 22.49
C ALA A 167 8.33 0.53 23.67
N PRO A 168 9.64 0.87 23.76
CA PRO A 168 10.14 1.79 24.78
C PRO A 168 9.51 3.18 24.66
N ALA A 169 9.24 3.83 25.81
CA ALA A 169 8.58 5.14 25.85
C ALA A 169 9.24 6.20 24.95
N GLN A 170 10.57 6.19 24.83
CA GLN A 170 11.32 7.13 23.98
C GLN A 170 11.14 6.88 22.46
N THR A 171 10.50 5.79 22.06
CA THR A 171 10.16 5.50 20.67
C THR A 171 8.73 5.87 20.31
N LEU A 172 7.92 6.25 21.29
CA LEU A 172 6.58 6.76 21.06
C LEU A 172 6.68 8.09 20.29
N PRO A 173 5.76 8.35 19.35
CA PRO A 173 5.73 9.64 18.67
C PRO A 173 5.46 10.74 19.69
N ASP A 174 6.11 11.87 19.54
CA ASP A 174 5.72 13.04 20.30
C ASP A 174 4.35 13.58 19.79
N ALA A 175 3.73 14.44 20.60
CA ALA A 175 2.41 14.97 20.28
C ALA A 175 2.39 15.78 18.96
N GLY A 176 3.51 16.39 18.60
CA GLY A 176 3.65 17.15 17.34
C GLY A 176 3.70 16.23 16.13
N GLU A 177 4.51 15.17 16.18
CA GLU A 177 4.62 14.17 15.11
C GLU A 177 3.29 13.45 14.88
N ALA A 178 2.66 12.97 15.96
CA ALA A 178 1.37 12.31 15.89
C ALA A 178 0.27 13.21 15.32
N SER A 179 0.21 14.46 15.78
CA SER A 179 -0.75 15.45 15.29
C SER A 179 -0.50 15.84 13.83
N ALA A 180 0.75 15.89 13.36
CA ALA A 180 1.04 16.18 11.96
C ALA A 180 0.58 15.06 11.03
N GLN A 181 0.79 13.81 11.41
CA GLN A 181 0.31 12.65 10.66
C GLN A 181 -1.22 12.62 10.58
N ALA A 182 -1.87 12.78 11.72
CA ALA A 182 -3.31 12.75 11.77
C ALA A 182 -3.97 13.91 11.00
N ARG A 183 -3.38 15.12 11.04
CA ARG A 183 -3.86 16.26 10.24
C ARG A 183 -3.76 16.02 8.74
N ALA A 184 -2.75 15.30 8.26
CA ALA A 184 -2.63 14.96 6.84
C ALA A 184 -3.86 14.17 6.33
N PHE A 185 -4.46 13.32 7.16
CA PHE A 185 -5.70 12.62 6.82
C PHE A 185 -6.96 13.48 7.04
N SER A 186 -7.03 14.23 8.14
CA SER A 186 -8.22 15.02 8.46
C SER A 186 -8.43 16.23 7.54
N SER A 187 -7.40 16.70 6.85
CA SER A 187 -7.50 17.79 5.86
C SER A 187 -8.02 17.33 4.50
N MET A 188 -8.06 16.01 4.24
CA MET A 188 -8.58 15.49 2.99
C MET A 188 -10.11 15.59 2.92
N ALA A 189 -10.61 16.04 1.77
CA ALA A 189 -12.04 16.16 1.56
C ALA A 189 -12.70 14.79 1.39
N GLN A 190 -14.00 14.70 1.68
CA GLN A 190 -14.75 13.48 1.42
C GLN A 190 -14.89 13.21 -0.09
N PRO A 191 -14.90 11.95 -0.53
CA PRO A 191 -15.18 11.61 -1.91
C PRO A 191 -16.63 11.92 -2.28
N ASP A 192 -16.85 12.19 -3.57
CA ASP A 192 -18.20 12.40 -4.12
C ASP A 192 -18.87 11.07 -4.47
N VAL A 193 -18.07 10.05 -4.82
CA VAL A 193 -18.52 8.73 -5.26
C VAL A 193 -17.85 7.65 -4.44
N LEU A 194 -18.63 6.73 -3.91
CA LEU A 194 -18.13 5.52 -3.26
C LEU A 194 -17.98 4.40 -4.29
N LEU A 195 -16.76 3.93 -4.47
CA LEU A 195 -16.40 2.91 -5.45
C LEU A 195 -16.36 1.53 -4.79
N HIS A 196 -17.09 0.58 -5.36
CA HIS A 196 -17.18 -0.79 -4.87
C HIS A 196 -16.40 -1.78 -5.75
N ASP A 197 -16.21 -3.01 -5.27
CA ASP A 197 -15.57 -4.07 -6.04
C ASP A 197 -16.30 -4.37 -7.35
N ALA A 198 -15.55 -4.70 -8.39
CA ALA A 198 -16.05 -5.06 -9.72
C ALA A 198 -16.91 -3.96 -10.42
N GLN A 199 -16.88 -2.73 -9.94
CA GLN A 199 -17.63 -1.63 -10.53
C GLN A 199 -16.93 -1.11 -11.78
N MET A 200 -17.67 -1.01 -12.90
CA MET A 200 -17.21 -0.29 -14.08
C MET A 200 -17.19 1.22 -13.80
N LEU A 201 -16.08 1.86 -14.12
CA LEU A 201 -15.91 3.29 -13.90
C LEU A 201 -16.53 4.10 -15.04
N ASP A 202 -17.15 5.22 -14.69
CA ASP A 202 -17.65 6.20 -15.68
C ASP A 202 -16.49 7.07 -16.18
N LEU A 203 -15.66 6.48 -17.03
CA LEU A 203 -14.53 7.09 -17.70
C LEU A 203 -14.67 6.87 -19.22
N PRO A 204 -15.38 7.75 -19.93
CA PRO A 204 -15.69 7.55 -21.34
C PRO A 204 -14.46 7.24 -22.20
N GLY A 205 -14.51 6.12 -22.93
CA GLY A 205 -13.40 5.62 -23.74
C GLY A 205 -12.49 4.62 -23.03
N TRP A 206 -12.73 4.34 -21.73
CA TRP A 206 -11.97 3.40 -20.92
C TRP A 206 -12.88 2.33 -20.30
N ASP A 207 -12.47 1.07 -20.44
CA ASP A 207 -13.14 -0.12 -19.87
C ASP A 207 -12.49 -0.51 -18.53
N LEU A 208 -12.29 0.45 -17.65
CA LEU A 208 -11.67 0.21 -16.35
C LEU A 208 -12.73 -0.21 -15.33
N ARG A 209 -12.48 -1.32 -14.67
CA ARG A 209 -13.25 -1.77 -13.50
C ARG A 209 -12.38 -1.77 -12.25
N THR A 210 -13.00 -1.53 -11.13
CA THR A 210 -12.37 -1.63 -9.82
C THR A 210 -12.13 -3.10 -9.46
N VAL A 211 -11.05 -3.36 -8.75
CA VAL A 211 -10.75 -4.62 -8.08
C VAL A 211 -10.39 -4.29 -6.64
N TRP A 212 -11.26 -4.63 -5.71
CA TRP A 212 -11.00 -4.35 -4.30
C TRP A 212 -9.90 -5.27 -3.76
N THR A 213 -8.81 -4.68 -3.27
CA THR A 213 -7.59 -5.35 -2.84
C THR A 213 -7.17 -4.88 -1.44
N PRO A 214 -7.98 -5.20 -0.39
CA PRO A 214 -7.68 -4.78 0.97
C PRO A 214 -6.35 -5.37 1.47
N GLY A 215 -5.74 -4.68 2.44
CA GLY A 215 -4.51 -5.07 3.11
C GLY A 215 -3.56 -3.91 3.32
N HIS A 216 -3.08 -3.26 2.25
CA HIS A 216 -2.27 -2.04 2.34
C HIS A 216 -3.07 -0.87 2.92
N SER A 217 -4.30 -0.69 2.49
CA SER A 217 -5.37 0.01 3.20
C SER A 217 -6.63 -0.85 3.17
N PRO A 218 -7.63 -0.58 4.04
CA PRO A 218 -8.88 -1.35 4.05
C PRO A 218 -9.67 -1.23 2.75
N GLY A 219 -9.58 -0.07 2.09
CA GLY A 219 -10.31 0.26 0.88
C GLY A 219 -9.46 0.29 -0.39
N HIS A 220 -8.24 -0.27 -0.39
CA HIS A 220 -7.39 -0.23 -1.57
C HIS A 220 -8.09 -0.81 -2.79
N LEU A 221 -8.01 -0.11 -3.92
CA LEU A 221 -8.52 -0.51 -5.23
C LEU A 221 -7.39 -0.61 -6.24
N CYS A 222 -7.31 -1.71 -6.95
CA CYS A 222 -6.67 -1.75 -8.26
C CYS A 222 -7.72 -1.44 -9.33
N LEU A 223 -7.27 -1.00 -10.52
CA LEU A 223 -8.14 -0.80 -11.68
C LEU A 223 -7.66 -1.71 -12.81
N TYR A 224 -8.58 -2.45 -13.39
CA TYR A 224 -8.23 -3.40 -14.44
C TYR A 224 -9.06 -3.18 -15.71
N SER A 225 -8.39 -3.18 -16.85
CA SER A 225 -9.00 -3.22 -18.19
C SER A 225 -8.80 -4.59 -18.78
N ASP A 226 -9.87 -5.33 -18.97
CA ASP A 226 -9.84 -6.65 -19.61
C ASP A 226 -9.46 -6.54 -21.08
N HIS A 227 -10.03 -5.56 -21.78
CA HIS A 227 -9.78 -5.36 -23.21
C HIS A 227 -8.35 -4.86 -23.50
N ARG A 228 -7.85 -3.90 -22.70
CA ARG A 228 -6.51 -3.33 -22.89
C ARG A 228 -5.43 -4.14 -22.17
N ARG A 229 -5.81 -5.10 -21.33
CA ARG A 229 -4.93 -5.94 -20.52
C ARG A 229 -3.94 -5.11 -19.70
N LEU A 230 -4.47 -4.06 -19.06
CA LEU A 230 -3.72 -3.14 -18.20
C LEU A 230 -4.22 -3.24 -16.76
N LEU A 231 -3.29 -3.24 -15.82
CA LEU A 231 -3.57 -3.18 -14.39
C LEU A 231 -2.91 -1.95 -13.79
N LEU A 232 -3.73 -1.01 -13.29
CA LEU A 232 -3.25 0.05 -12.41
C LEU A 232 -3.31 -0.51 -10.98
N SER A 233 -2.16 -0.82 -10.42
CA SER A 233 -2.07 -1.59 -9.17
C SER A 233 -2.02 -0.73 -7.90
N GLY A 234 -1.97 0.60 -8.03
CA GLY A 234 -1.70 1.45 -6.86
C GLY A 234 -0.49 0.92 -6.09
N ASP A 235 -0.65 0.76 -4.80
CA ASP A 235 0.38 0.22 -3.90
C ASP A 235 0.19 -1.27 -3.56
N HIS A 236 -0.78 -1.94 -4.19
CA HIS A 236 -1.00 -3.36 -3.93
C HIS A 236 0.16 -4.24 -4.44
N VAL A 237 0.63 -3.98 -5.67
CA VAL A 237 1.78 -4.70 -6.26
C VAL A 237 2.76 -3.70 -6.86
N LEU A 238 3.92 -3.59 -6.26
CA LEU A 238 5.03 -2.73 -6.69
C LEU A 238 6.14 -3.57 -7.31
N PRO A 239 6.94 -3.04 -8.26
CA PRO A 239 7.87 -3.86 -9.05
C PRO A 239 9.02 -4.46 -8.24
N ARG A 240 9.39 -3.87 -7.11
CA ARG A 240 10.57 -4.25 -6.35
C ARG A 240 10.35 -4.38 -4.86
N ILE A 241 9.67 -3.43 -4.25
CA ILE A 241 9.38 -3.43 -2.82
C ILE A 241 8.05 -4.12 -2.52
N THR A 242 7.89 -4.62 -1.30
CA THR A 242 6.58 -4.99 -0.75
C THR A 242 5.92 -3.76 -0.14
N PRO A 243 4.62 -3.55 -0.32
CA PRO A 243 3.92 -2.48 0.39
C PRO A 243 3.95 -2.72 1.90
N ASN A 244 3.93 -1.62 2.65
CA ASN A 244 3.78 -1.72 4.10
C ASN A 244 2.37 -2.18 4.45
N ILE A 245 2.26 -3.27 5.18
CA ILE A 245 1.00 -3.79 5.70
C ILE A 245 0.97 -3.56 7.21
N SER A 246 0.06 -2.70 7.66
CA SER A 246 -0.07 -2.37 9.07
C SER A 246 -1.53 -2.17 9.47
N PHE A 247 -1.79 -2.14 10.78
CA PHE A 247 -3.12 -1.83 11.28
C PHE A 247 -3.48 -0.36 11.02
N HIS A 248 -4.62 -0.12 10.39
CA HIS A 248 -5.18 1.21 10.16
C HIS A 248 -6.28 1.55 11.17
N SER A 249 -6.96 0.54 11.67
CA SER A 249 -7.97 0.66 12.73
C SER A 249 -8.10 -0.68 13.45
N GLN A 250 -8.74 -0.68 14.62
CA GLN A 250 -9.06 -1.92 15.35
C GLN A 250 -10.15 -2.76 14.65
N GLU A 251 -10.84 -2.18 13.66
CA GLU A 251 -11.92 -2.83 12.91
C GLU A 251 -11.41 -3.79 11.82
N VAL A 252 -10.13 -3.69 11.44
CA VAL A 252 -9.48 -4.61 10.47
C VAL A 252 -8.50 -5.51 11.22
N PRO A 253 -8.96 -6.66 11.71
CA PRO A 253 -8.15 -7.48 12.64
C PRO A 253 -7.05 -8.29 11.95
N ASN A 254 -7.00 -8.35 10.62
CA ASN A 254 -6.06 -9.21 9.87
C ASN A 254 -5.61 -8.60 8.53
N PRO A 255 -4.99 -7.41 8.53
CA PRO A 255 -4.64 -6.75 7.27
C PRO A 255 -3.65 -7.56 6.40
N LEU A 256 -2.76 -8.34 7.00
CA LEU A 256 -1.86 -9.19 6.23
C LEU A 256 -2.59 -10.37 5.58
N GLY A 257 -3.53 -11.00 6.28
CA GLY A 257 -4.37 -12.06 5.68
C GLY A 257 -5.19 -11.52 4.52
N ASP A 258 -5.83 -10.36 4.69
CA ASP A 258 -6.61 -9.69 3.65
C ASP A 258 -5.73 -9.35 2.43
N TYR A 259 -4.48 -8.90 2.68
CA TYR A 259 -3.50 -8.64 1.63
C TYR A 259 -3.12 -9.91 0.84
N LEU A 260 -2.84 -11.00 1.54
CA LEU A 260 -2.49 -12.29 0.91
C LEU A 260 -3.67 -12.87 0.10
N ASP A 261 -4.88 -12.75 0.62
CA ASP A 261 -6.10 -13.15 -0.11
C ASP A 261 -6.31 -12.27 -1.35
N SER A 262 -6.03 -10.98 -1.25
CA SER A 262 -6.07 -10.05 -2.38
C SER A 262 -5.02 -10.42 -3.44
N LEU A 263 -3.78 -10.72 -3.05
CA LEU A 263 -2.73 -11.20 -3.96
C LEU A 263 -3.15 -12.50 -4.68
N ALA A 264 -3.74 -13.45 -3.95
CA ALA A 264 -4.23 -14.70 -4.54
C ALA A 264 -5.29 -14.45 -5.63
N ARG A 265 -6.20 -13.51 -5.41
CA ARG A 265 -7.20 -13.09 -6.42
C ARG A 265 -6.55 -12.45 -7.65
N MET A 266 -5.46 -11.68 -7.48
CA MET A 266 -4.76 -11.06 -8.59
C MET A 266 -4.15 -12.06 -9.58
N ARG A 267 -3.92 -13.31 -9.18
CA ARG A 267 -3.40 -14.36 -10.07
C ARG A 267 -4.33 -14.70 -11.23
N SER A 268 -5.63 -14.46 -11.09
CA SER A 268 -6.60 -14.66 -12.17
C SER A 268 -6.56 -13.57 -13.23
N LEU A 269 -5.96 -12.42 -12.92
CA LEU A 269 -5.75 -11.33 -13.86
C LEU A 269 -4.50 -11.62 -14.70
N ALA A 270 -4.59 -11.33 -15.97
CA ALA A 270 -3.48 -11.56 -16.90
C ALA A 270 -3.14 -10.26 -17.67
N PRO A 271 -2.73 -9.19 -16.97
CA PRO A 271 -2.34 -7.96 -17.65
C PRO A 271 -1.06 -8.16 -18.46
N ASP A 272 -0.98 -7.47 -19.59
CA ASP A 272 0.27 -7.38 -20.35
C ASP A 272 1.23 -6.38 -19.69
N GLU A 273 0.70 -5.41 -18.94
CA GLU A 273 1.48 -4.41 -18.24
C GLU A 273 0.81 -4.01 -16.91
N VAL A 274 1.63 -3.82 -15.88
CA VAL A 274 1.26 -3.33 -14.55
C VAL A 274 1.77 -1.90 -14.39
N LEU A 275 0.87 -1.02 -14.00
CA LEU A 275 1.07 0.41 -13.77
C LEU A 275 0.96 0.68 -12.26
N PRO A 276 2.08 0.64 -11.52
CA PRO A 276 2.07 0.81 -10.07
C PRO A 276 2.02 2.28 -9.66
N GLY A 277 1.67 2.55 -8.40
CA GLY A 277 1.73 3.90 -7.84
C GLY A 277 3.15 4.44 -7.70
N HIS A 278 4.15 3.57 -7.54
CA HIS A 278 5.54 3.98 -7.33
C HIS A 278 6.53 3.20 -8.18
N GLU A 279 7.75 3.72 -8.26
CA GLU A 279 8.91 3.17 -8.93
C GLU A 279 8.75 3.19 -10.47
N TYR A 280 8.36 2.07 -11.10
CA TYR A 280 8.31 1.96 -12.56
C TYR A 280 7.34 0.87 -13.01
N ARG A 281 6.83 1.00 -14.23
CA ARG A 281 5.95 0.03 -14.87
C ARG A 281 6.68 -1.27 -15.23
N PHE A 282 5.95 -2.38 -15.19
CA PHE A 282 6.51 -3.71 -15.39
C PHE A 282 5.47 -4.67 -15.98
N SER A 283 5.91 -5.83 -16.42
CA SER A 283 5.08 -6.97 -16.79
C SER A 283 5.40 -8.18 -15.91
N ASP A 284 4.61 -9.27 -16.11
CA ASP A 284 4.72 -10.51 -15.34
C ASP A 284 4.22 -10.39 -13.89
N LEU A 285 2.95 -9.96 -13.77
CA LEU A 285 2.25 -9.86 -12.49
C LEU A 285 2.34 -11.16 -11.67
N ALA A 286 2.16 -12.32 -12.31
CA ALA A 286 2.10 -13.61 -11.61
C ALA A 286 3.42 -13.94 -10.89
N SER A 287 4.55 -13.71 -11.54
CA SER A 287 5.88 -13.90 -10.93
C SER A 287 6.10 -12.96 -9.75
N ARG A 288 5.66 -11.70 -9.89
CA ARG A 288 5.80 -10.71 -8.81
C ARG A 288 4.91 -11.03 -7.61
N VAL A 289 3.67 -11.43 -7.83
CA VAL A 289 2.77 -11.91 -6.77
C VAL A 289 3.39 -13.09 -6.01
N ALA A 290 3.90 -14.08 -6.74
CA ALA A 290 4.56 -15.24 -6.12
C ALA A 290 5.82 -14.85 -5.31
N GLU A 291 6.55 -13.82 -5.72
CA GLU A 291 7.70 -13.29 -4.97
C GLU A 291 7.26 -12.65 -3.64
N ILE A 292 6.22 -11.81 -3.67
CA ILE A 292 5.66 -11.15 -2.48
C ILE A 292 5.13 -12.19 -1.48
N GLU A 293 4.40 -13.19 -1.96
CA GLU A 293 3.89 -14.27 -1.10
C GLU A 293 5.02 -15.07 -0.44
N ARG A 294 6.10 -15.37 -1.18
CA ARG A 294 7.28 -16.03 -0.61
C ARG A 294 7.98 -15.17 0.43
N HIS A 295 8.04 -13.85 0.22
CA HIS A 295 8.60 -12.92 1.20
C HIS A 295 7.82 -12.98 2.52
N HIS A 296 6.48 -12.90 2.49
CA HIS A 296 5.67 -12.99 3.70
C HIS A 296 5.73 -14.37 4.34
N ALA A 297 5.77 -15.45 3.57
CA ALA A 297 5.94 -16.80 4.10
C ALA A 297 7.30 -16.97 4.83
N ALA A 298 8.38 -16.43 4.28
CA ALA A 298 9.69 -16.42 4.93
C ALA A 298 9.68 -15.59 6.23
N ARG A 299 9.00 -14.43 6.22
CA ARG A 299 8.86 -13.60 7.41
C ARG A 299 8.06 -14.30 8.53
N LEU A 300 6.98 -15.00 8.19
CA LEU A 300 6.23 -15.80 9.16
C LEU A 300 7.09 -16.91 9.77
N ALA A 301 7.88 -17.62 8.97
CA ALA A 301 8.80 -18.66 9.45
C ALA A 301 9.91 -18.09 10.36
N GLU A 302 10.46 -16.92 10.04
CA GLU A 302 11.45 -16.22 10.86
C GLU A 302 10.89 -15.84 12.24
N LEU A 303 9.62 -15.41 12.30
CA LEU A 303 8.92 -15.12 13.55
C LEU A 303 8.75 -16.36 14.42
N GLU A 304 8.33 -17.47 13.84
CA GLU A 304 8.19 -18.74 14.57
C GLU A 304 9.55 -19.25 15.09
N GLU A 305 10.59 -19.18 14.27
CA GLU A 305 11.94 -19.56 14.71
C GLU A 305 12.41 -18.67 15.87
N THR A 306 12.12 -17.36 15.80
CA THR A 306 12.45 -16.41 16.89
C THR A 306 11.69 -16.74 18.17
N LEU A 307 10.40 -17.05 18.08
CA LEU A 307 9.58 -17.44 19.23
C LEU A 307 9.99 -18.79 19.82
N GLY A 308 10.43 -19.74 18.98
CA GLY A 308 10.98 -21.01 19.46
C GLY A 308 12.26 -20.84 20.28
N ARG A 309 13.10 -19.86 19.92
CA ARG A 309 14.32 -19.55 20.69
C ARG A 309 14.06 -18.67 21.90
N ARG A 310 13.02 -17.82 21.88
CA ARG A 310 12.71 -16.80 22.89
C ARG A 310 11.20 -16.76 23.18
N PRO A 311 10.63 -17.81 23.80
CA PRO A 311 9.21 -17.81 24.14
C PRO A 311 8.90 -16.68 25.14
N GLY A 312 7.71 -16.10 25.02
CA GLY A 312 7.25 -14.99 25.85
C GLY A 312 7.86 -13.63 25.49
N SER A 313 8.46 -13.51 24.29
CA SER A 313 8.93 -12.22 23.79
C SER A 313 7.74 -11.31 23.44
N THR A 314 7.94 -9.99 23.63
CA THR A 314 7.01 -8.99 23.12
C THR A 314 7.23 -8.79 21.61
N ALA A 315 6.24 -8.22 20.91
CA ALA A 315 6.39 -7.94 19.49
C ALA A 315 7.60 -7.01 19.21
N TRP A 316 7.86 -6.04 20.08
CA TRP A 316 9.02 -5.16 19.95
C TRP A 316 10.35 -5.90 20.08
N GLN A 317 10.45 -6.82 21.06
CA GLN A 317 11.65 -7.65 21.23
C GLN A 317 11.89 -8.56 20.02
N ILE A 318 10.83 -9.14 19.48
CA ILE A 318 10.89 -9.93 18.24
C ILE A 318 11.38 -9.06 17.09
N THR A 319 10.75 -7.90 16.87
CA THR A 319 11.10 -6.96 15.78
C THR A 319 12.59 -6.60 15.80
N ALA A 320 13.15 -6.38 16.98
CA ALA A 320 14.57 -6.03 17.12
C ALA A 320 15.53 -7.18 16.74
N THR A 321 15.04 -8.42 16.63
CA THR A 321 15.87 -9.60 16.28
C THR A 321 15.71 -10.02 14.82
N LEU A 322 14.67 -9.53 14.12
CA LEU A 322 14.42 -9.86 12.72
C LEU A 322 15.46 -9.21 11.79
N GLU A 323 15.64 -9.83 10.64
CA GLU A 323 16.46 -9.24 9.57
C GLU A 323 15.72 -8.13 8.85
N TRP A 324 16.26 -6.92 8.91
CA TRP A 324 15.78 -5.74 8.20
C TRP A 324 16.77 -5.33 7.11
N SER A 325 16.35 -4.51 6.16
CA SER A 325 17.21 -3.98 5.10
C SER A 325 18.38 -3.12 5.62
N ARG A 326 18.30 -2.68 6.88
CA ARG A 326 19.34 -1.99 7.64
C ARG A 326 19.45 -2.62 9.02
N ARG A 327 20.59 -2.42 9.67
CA ARG A 327 20.76 -2.85 11.05
C ARG A 327 19.75 -2.13 11.96
N TRP A 328 19.22 -2.83 12.94
CA TRP A 328 18.22 -2.29 13.86
C TRP A 328 18.65 -0.98 14.53
N GLU A 329 19.95 -0.88 14.89
CA GLU A 329 20.53 0.29 15.55
C GLU A 329 20.55 1.54 14.65
N GLU A 330 20.59 1.35 13.34
CA GLU A 330 20.62 2.40 12.32
C GLU A 330 19.23 2.93 11.95
N LEU A 331 18.17 2.24 12.41
CA LEU A 331 16.80 2.65 12.15
C LEU A 331 16.42 3.85 13.01
N THR A 332 15.80 4.84 12.39
CA THR A 332 15.19 5.97 13.11
C THR A 332 14.03 5.48 13.99
N PRO A 333 13.62 6.21 15.05
CA PRO A 333 12.46 5.84 15.87
C PRO A 333 11.21 5.56 15.03
N PHE A 334 10.95 6.38 14.02
CA PHE A 334 9.84 6.20 13.09
C PHE A 334 9.93 4.85 12.34
N LEU A 335 11.08 4.51 11.78
CA LEU A 335 11.28 3.26 11.05
C LEU A 335 11.16 2.03 11.97
N ARG A 336 11.60 2.13 13.22
CA ARG A 336 11.41 1.07 14.21
C ARG A 336 9.93 0.85 14.53
N ARG A 337 9.14 1.94 14.62
CA ARG A 337 7.67 1.83 14.80
C ARG A 337 7.01 1.14 13.62
N ALA A 338 7.40 1.50 12.41
CA ALA A 338 6.87 0.87 11.19
C ALA A 338 7.20 -0.63 11.14
N ALA A 339 8.44 -1.01 11.47
CA ALA A 339 8.86 -2.40 11.57
C ALA A 339 8.08 -3.16 12.67
N GLY A 340 7.84 -2.51 13.82
CA GLY A 340 7.02 -3.07 14.90
C GLY A 340 5.57 -3.30 14.48
N ALA A 341 4.99 -2.37 13.75
CA ALA A 341 3.64 -2.50 13.21
C ALA A 341 3.54 -3.64 12.18
N GLU A 342 4.52 -3.77 11.29
CA GLU A 342 4.61 -4.90 10.35
C GLU A 342 4.75 -6.24 11.09
N THR A 343 5.61 -6.31 12.11
CA THR A 343 5.75 -7.52 12.94
C THR A 343 4.44 -7.92 13.60
N LEU A 344 3.70 -6.95 14.14
CA LEU A 344 2.40 -7.20 14.77
C LEU A 344 1.37 -7.77 13.78
N THR A 345 1.32 -7.31 12.54
CA THR A 345 0.39 -7.88 11.55
C THR A 345 0.72 -9.32 11.19
N HIS A 346 2.01 -9.67 11.12
CA HIS A 346 2.44 -11.05 10.92
C HIS A 346 2.12 -11.94 12.14
N LEU A 347 2.34 -11.44 13.36
CA LEU A 347 1.96 -12.15 14.60
C LEU A 347 0.45 -12.36 14.68
N ALA A 348 -0.36 -11.37 14.32
CA ALA A 348 -1.81 -11.49 14.29
C ALA A 348 -2.28 -12.55 13.28
N LEU A 349 -1.61 -12.65 12.13
CA LEU A 349 -1.90 -13.73 11.18
C LEU A 349 -1.52 -15.10 11.75
N LEU A 350 -0.35 -15.24 12.39
CA LEU A 350 0.05 -16.50 13.04
C LEU A 350 -0.89 -16.90 14.18
N GLU A 351 -1.37 -15.92 14.98
CA GLU A 351 -2.37 -16.15 16.03
C GLU A 351 -3.68 -16.69 15.43
N ARG A 352 -4.14 -16.09 14.33
CA ARG A 352 -5.34 -16.53 13.61
C ARG A 352 -5.20 -17.93 13.02
N LEU A 353 -4.00 -18.30 12.59
CA LEU A 353 -3.70 -19.64 12.07
C LEU A 353 -3.51 -20.70 13.20
N GLY A 354 -3.59 -20.29 14.48
CA GLY A 354 -3.35 -21.15 15.61
C GLY A 354 -1.92 -21.65 15.72
N ARG A 355 -0.94 -20.88 15.19
CA ARG A 355 0.49 -21.20 15.22
C ARG A 355 1.22 -20.46 16.33
N VAL A 356 0.64 -19.36 16.79
CA VAL A 356 1.13 -18.52 17.89
C VAL A 356 -0.04 -18.23 18.82
N ARG A 357 0.20 -18.26 20.12
CA ARG A 357 -0.73 -17.77 21.13
C ARG A 357 -0.21 -16.48 21.74
N ARG A 358 -1.11 -15.58 22.07
CA ARG A 358 -0.84 -14.31 22.73
C ARG A 358 -1.40 -14.33 24.14
N GLU A 359 -0.58 -13.96 25.13
CA GLU A 359 -1.04 -13.60 26.46
C GLU A 359 -1.33 -12.11 26.51
N PRO A 360 -2.54 -11.72 26.98
CA PRO A 360 -3.04 -10.34 26.87
C PRO A 360 -2.48 -9.40 27.95
N ASP A 361 -1.25 -9.64 28.38
CA ASP A 361 -0.52 -8.74 29.28
C ASP A 361 -0.22 -7.40 28.60
N VAL A 362 0.20 -6.41 29.37
CA VAL A 362 0.71 -5.15 28.84
C VAL A 362 2.16 -4.97 29.30
N PRO A 363 3.13 -5.14 28.42
CA PRO A 363 3.03 -5.50 27.00
C PRO A 363 2.63 -6.96 26.75
N ALA A 364 1.97 -7.21 25.63
CA ALA A 364 1.55 -8.55 25.22
C ALA A 364 2.74 -9.47 24.94
N ARG A 365 2.60 -10.74 25.32
CA ARG A 365 3.65 -11.76 25.16
C ARG A 365 3.19 -12.85 24.21
N PHE A 366 4.11 -13.30 23.37
CA PHE A 366 3.85 -14.26 22.31
C PHE A 366 4.62 -15.56 22.53
N TYR A 367 3.99 -16.68 22.20
CA TYR A 367 4.53 -18.03 22.33
C TYR A 367 4.12 -18.85 21.10
N LEU A 368 4.93 -19.84 20.72
CA LEU A 368 4.44 -20.86 19.80
C LEU A 368 3.28 -21.62 20.43
N ASP A 369 2.31 -21.99 19.60
CA ASP A 369 1.22 -22.86 20.03
C ASP A 369 1.63 -24.32 19.86
N ASP A 370 1.82 -25.02 20.98
CA ASP A 370 2.29 -26.41 21.02
C ASP A 370 1.28 -27.39 20.37
N GLU A 371 0.00 -27.07 20.35
CA GLU A 371 -1.02 -27.89 19.70
C GLU A 371 -0.99 -27.77 18.16
N GLY A 372 -0.47 -26.68 17.61
CA GLY A 372 -0.34 -26.46 16.17
C GLY A 372 0.84 -27.21 15.53
N SER A 373 1.87 -27.55 16.29
CA SER A 373 3.11 -28.19 15.77
C SER A 373 2.89 -29.64 15.27
N SER A 374 1.76 -30.27 15.59
CA SER A 374 1.36 -31.58 15.05
C SER A 374 0.66 -31.51 13.68
N ARG A 375 0.34 -30.31 13.19
CA ARG A 375 -0.22 -30.10 11.85
C ARG A 375 0.93 -29.84 10.88
N SER A 376 1.11 -30.79 9.97
CA SER A 376 2.11 -30.84 8.89
C SER A 376 2.32 -29.47 8.19
N PRO A 377 3.56 -29.09 7.83
CA PRO A 377 3.86 -27.83 7.12
C PRO A 377 3.27 -27.69 5.72
N ALA A 378 2.37 -28.58 5.33
CA ALA A 378 1.64 -28.57 4.06
C ALA A 378 0.25 -27.91 4.14
N ALA A 379 -0.08 -27.14 5.18
CA ALA A 379 -1.25 -26.28 5.14
C ALA A 379 -0.98 -25.14 4.17
N THR A 380 -1.39 -25.32 2.94
CA THR A 380 -1.58 -24.30 1.91
C THR A 380 -2.11 -23.03 2.57
N LEU A 381 -1.51 -21.88 2.28
CA LEU A 381 -2.10 -20.58 2.60
C LEU A 381 -3.58 -20.61 2.22
N PRO A 382 -4.50 -20.15 3.06
CA PRO A 382 -5.93 -20.32 2.83
C PRO A 382 -6.34 -19.63 1.53
N GLY A 383 -6.55 -20.44 0.51
CA GLY A 383 -7.34 -20.08 -0.64
C GLY A 383 -8.78 -20.43 -0.32
N ALA A 384 -9.64 -19.41 -0.21
CA ALA A 384 -11.07 -19.46 0.00
C ALA A 384 -11.54 -19.68 1.45
N SER A 385 -11.92 -18.59 2.11
CA SER A 385 -12.93 -18.63 3.16
C SER A 385 -14.26 -19.12 2.58
N PRO A 386 -14.95 -20.08 3.20
CA PRO A 386 -16.31 -20.44 2.79
C PRO A 386 -17.25 -19.34 3.28
N GLY A 387 -17.64 -18.43 2.40
CA GLY A 387 -18.62 -17.39 2.73
C GLY A 387 -18.58 -16.12 1.88
N ALA A 388 -17.68 -16.00 0.91
CA ALA A 388 -17.79 -14.95 -0.08
C ALA A 388 -18.92 -15.29 -1.08
N PRO A 389 -19.81 -14.32 -1.44
CA PRO A 389 -20.82 -14.57 -2.45
C PRO A 389 -20.17 -14.98 -3.76
N GLY A 390 -20.56 -16.12 -4.29
CA GLY A 390 -20.03 -16.68 -5.52
C GLY A 390 -20.19 -15.68 -6.67
N TRP A 391 -19.18 -15.55 -7.49
CA TRP A 391 -19.20 -14.81 -8.74
C TRP A 391 -20.19 -15.48 -9.72
N PRO A 392 -21.05 -14.73 -10.40
CA PRO A 392 -21.81 -15.29 -11.52
C PRO A 392 -20.83 -15.59 -12.66
N ALA A 393 -20.82 -16.85 -13.12
CA ALA A 393 -20.19 -17.23 -14.37
C ALA A 393 -20.99 -16.62 -15.52
N GLY A 394 -20.36 -15.79 -16.30
CA GLY A 394 -20.89 -15.17 -17.51
C GLY A 394 -19.80 -14.44 -18.25
#